data_b7f392efe03b451c8310c8e97eccd960
#
_entry.id   b7f392efe03b451c8310c8e97eccd960
#
_cell.length_a   1.000
_cell.length_b   1.000
_cell.length_c   1.000
_cell.angle_alpha   90.00
_cell.angle_beta   90.00
_cell.angle_gamma   90.00
#
_symmetry.space_group_name_H-M   'P 1'
#
loop_
_entity.id
_entity.type
_entity.pdbx_description
1 polymer ?
#
loop_
_entity_poly.entity_id
_entity_poly.type
_entity_poly.pdbx_seq_one_letter_code
_entity_poly.pdbx_strand_id
1 'polypeptide(L)'
;MFMSRAGGSKNHYIRQALEVCEAVADGDFEARIIGINEKDGDLAALCLAINRMIDRTDAYVRESTASLDYVSRNKYFRRIQEKGMVGAFLTATRAINSATQSMEDRISEFRTVVEDFDSTMKSVTETVASAST
;
A
#
# COMPACT_ATOMS: atom_id res chain seq x y z
N MET A 1 15.24 -4.88 -46.67
CA MET A 1 15.54 -3.71 -45.84
C MET A 1 14.38 -3.33 -44.90
N PHE A 2 13.15 -3.35 -45.40
CA PHE A 2 11.96 -3.03 -44.59
C PHE A 2 11.62 -4.09 -43.53
N MET A 3 11.80 -5.38 -43.82
CA MET A 3 11.52 -6.48 -42.87
C MET A 3 12.48 -6.53 -41.70
N SER A 4 13.74 -6.08 -41.89
CA SER A 4 14.74 -6.06 -40.82
C SER A 4 14.45 -5.02 -39.74
N ARG A 5 13.89 -3.86 -40.13
CA ARG A 5 13.53 -2.80 -39.18
C ARG A 5 12.31 -3.16 -38.35
N ALA A 6 11.29 -3.80 -38.93
CA ALA A 6 10.09 -4.22 -38.20
C ALA A 6 10.41 -5.34 -37.21
N GLY A 7 11.23 -6.31 -37.58
CA GLY A 7 11.69 -7.36 -36.69
C GLY A 7 12.59 -6.84 -35.58
N GLY A 8 13.48 -5.87 -35.90
CA GLY A 8 14.33 -5.24 -34.89
C GLY A 8 13.55 -4.45 -33.87
N SER A 9 12.51 -3.72 -34.27
CA SER A 9 11.64 -2.97 -33.37
C SER A 9 10.85 -3.88 -32.44
N LYS A 10 10.25 -4.95 -32.98
CA LYS A 10 9.52 -5.95 -32.20
C LYS A 10 10.42 -6.64 -31.17
N ASN A 11 11.59 -7.08 -31.59
CA ASN A 11 12.56 -7.73 -30.73
C ASN A 11 13.05 -6.78 -29.62
N HIS A 12 13.20 -5.50 -29.95
CA HIS A 12 13.59 -4.49 -28.96
C HIS A 12 12.54 -4.36 -27.86
N TYR A 13 11.25 -4.27 -28.20
CA TYR A 13 10.18 -4.21 -27.23
C TYR A 13 10.10 -5.47 -26.38
N ILE A 14 10.19 -6.64 -27.00
CA ILE A 14 10.14 -7.92 -26.29
C ILE A 14 11.29 -8.02 -25.30
N ARG A 15 12.50 -7.67 -25.70
CA ARG A 15 13.68 -7.72 -24.84
C ARG A 15 13.53 -6.76 -23.66
N GLN A 16 13.12 -5.53 -23.94
CA GLN A 16 12.92 -4.53 -22.91
C GLN A 16 11.81 -4.93 -21.93
N ALA A 17 10.71 -5.48 -22.45
CA ALA A 17 9.61 -5.99 -21.63
C ALA A 17 10.07 -7.13 -20.73
N LEU A 18 10.89 -8.05 -21.26
CA LEU A 18 11.44 -9.16 -20.47
C LEU A 18 12.32 -8.62 -19.35
N GLU A 19 13.24 -7.71 -19.63
CA GLU A 19 14.13 -7.12 -18.62
C GLU A 19 13.32 -6.41 -17.52
N VAL A 20 12.31 -5.65 -17.90
CA VAL A 20 11.44 -4.95 -16.95
C VAL A 20 10.64 -5.94 -16.10
N CYS A 21 10.03 -6.95 -16.73
CA CYS A 21 9.25 -7.95 -16.01
C CYS A 21 10.12 -8.75 -15.02
N GLU A 22 11.35 -9.10 -15.40
CA GLU A 22 12.30 -9.77 -14.51
C GLU A 22 12.68 -8.88 -13.33
N ALA A 23 12.95 -7.59 -13.58
CA ALA A 23 13.25 -6.64 -12.50
C ALA A 23 12.09 -6.51 -11.52
N VAL A 24 10.87 -6.41 -12.03
CA VAL A 24 9.64 -6.31 -11.21
C VAL A 24 9.41 -7.58 -10.42
N ALA A 25 9.65 -8.75 -11.03
CA ALA A 25 9.56 -10.03 -10.35
C ALA A 25 10.54 -10.12 -9.16
N ASP A 26 11.68 -9.44 -9.27
CA ASP A 26 12.67 -9.34 -8.20
C ASP A 26 12.40 -8.18 -7.23
N GLY A 27 11.28 -7.49 -7.39
CA GLY A 27 10.84 -6.44 -6.47
C GLY A 27 11.20 -5.01 -6.86
N ASP A 28 11.79 -4.80 -8.03
CA ASP A 28 12.10 -3.46 -8.53
C ASP A 28 10.90 -2.89 -9.29
N PHE A 29 10.06 -2.14 -8.59
CA PHE A 29 8.87 -1.50 -9.16
C PHE A 29 9.16 -0.14 -9.80
N GLU A 30 10.40 0.28 -9.86
CA GLU A 30 10.79 1.50 -10.58
C GLU A 30 11.06 1.24 -12.06
N ALA A 31 11.28 -0.02 -12.44
CA ALA A 31 11.53 -0.40 -13.82
C ALA A 31 10.31 -0.11 -14.71
N ARG A 32 10.55 0.48 -15.88
CA ARG A 32 9.50 0.77 -16.87
C ARG A 32 10.03 0.55 -18.27
N ILE A 33 9.13 0.17 -19.17
CA ILE A 33 9.42 0.10 -20.60
C ILE A 33 9.34 1.53 -21.14
N ILE A 34 10.38 1.98 -21.80
CA ILE A 34 10.48 3.35 -22.34
C ILE A 34 10.50 3.33 -23.87
N GLY A 35 10.28 4.51 -24.47
CA GLY A 35 10.34 4.66 -25.92
C GLY A 35 9.24 3.94 -26.67
N ILE A 36 8.06 3.82 -26.06
CA ILE A 36 6.92 3.14 -26.66
C ILE A 36 6.24 4.08 -27.66
N ASN A 37 6.14 3.62 -28.90
CA ASN A 37 5.39 4.31 -29.94
C ASN A 37 4.00 3.69 -30.05
N GLU A 38 2.97 4.41 -29.68
CA GLU A 38 1.58 3.95 -29.70
C GLU A 38 1.10 3.44 -31.06
N LYS A 39 1.77 3.85 -32.13
CA LYS A 39 1.47 3.40 -33.50
C LYS A 39 1.95 1.97 -33.78
N ASP A 40 2.73 1.37 -32.89
CA ASP A 40 3.30 0.04 -33.09
C ASP A 40 2.36 -1.10 -32.70
N GLY A 41 1.06 -0.83 -32.67
CA GLY A 41 0.00 -1.85 -32.56
C GLY A 41 -0.05 -2.58 -31.22
N ASP A 42 -0.32 -3.88 -31.28
CA ASP A 42 -0.55 -4.70 -30.10
C ASP A 42 0.65 -4.81 -29.17
N LEU A 43 1.83 -4.81 -29.73
CA LEU A 43 3.06 -4.90 -28.94
C LEU A 43 3.28 -3.63 -28.10
N ALA A 44 3.02 -2.47 -28.67
CA ALA A 44 3.03 -1.21 -27.92
C ALA A 44 1.94 -1.20 -26.86
N ALA A 45 0.75 -1.69 -27.17
CA ALA A 45 -0.35 -1.81 -26.22
C ALA A 45 0.01 -2.73 -25.05
N LEU A 46 0.69 -3.83 -25.32
CA LEU A 46 1.20 -4.75 -24.30
C LEU A 46 2.21 -4.05 -23.38
N CYS A 47 3.16 -3.32 -23.94
CA CYS A 47 4.15 -2.59 -23.16
C CYS A 47 3.52 -1.53 -22.26
N LEU A 48 2.53 -0.79 -22.79
CA LEU A 48 1.77 0.18 -21.98
C LEU A 48 0.97 -0.49 -20.88
N ALA A 49 0.37 -1.65 -21.15
CA ALA A 49 -0.36 -2.42 -20.15
C ALA A 49 0.57 -2.93 -19.04
N ILE A 50 1.76 -3.38 -19.38
CA ILE A 50 2.79 -3.78 -18.42
C ILE A 50 3.15 -2.60 -17.51
N ASN A 51 3.45 -1.44 -18.09
CA ASN A 51 3.77 -0.24 -17.30
C ASN A 51 2.62 0.15 -16.37
N ARG A 52 1.38 0.09 -16.84
CA ARG A 52 0.19 0.39 -16.02
C ARG A 52 0.03 -0.59 -14.87
N MET A 53 0.26 -1.87 -15.12
CA MET A 53 0.24 -2.92 -14.10
C MET A 53 1.28 -2.67 -13.02
N ILE A 54 2.48 -2.25 -13.42
CA ILE A 54 3.56 -1.90 -12.51
C ILE A 54 3.19 -0.65 -11.69
N ASP A 55 2.66 0.39 -12.35
CA ASP A 55 2.24 1.61 -11.67
C ASP A 55 1.23 1.33 -10.55
N ARG A 56 0.25 0.49 -10.81
CA ARG A 56 -0.78 0.13 -9.82
C ARG A 56 -0.21 -0.70 -8.67
N THR A 57 0.64 -1.65 -8.99
CA THR A 57 1.30 -2.51 -8.00
C THR A 57 2.24 -1.68 -7.12
N ASP A 58 3.05 -0.82 -7.73
CA ASP A 58 3.96 0.08 -7.03
C ASP A 58 3.20 1.00 -6.07
N ALA A 59 2.14 1.63 -6.55
CA ALA A 59 1.31 2.50 -5.71
C ALA A 59 0.74 1.75 -4.50
N TYR A 60 0.20 0.55 -4.72
CA TYR A 60 -0.35 -0.25 -3.64
C TYR A 60 0.72 -0.66 -2.62
N VAL A 61 1.86 -1.17 -3.07
CA VAL A 61 2.94 -1.61 -2.18
C VAL A 61 3.48 -0.42 -1.38
N ARG A 62 3.71 0.71 -2.02
CA ARG A 62 4.24 1.92 -1.37
C ARG A 62 3.27 2.47 -0.34
N GLU A 63 2.01 2.61 -0.69
CA GLU A 63 0.98 3.14 0.22
C GLU A 63 0.71 2.19 1.38
N SER A 64 0.66 0.89 1.11
CA SER A 64 0.49 -0.13 2.16
C SER A 64 1.65 -0.12 3.14
N THR A 65 2.87 -0.07 2.63
CA THR A 65 4.08 -0.02 3.45
C THR A 65 4.09 1.22 4.34
N ALA A 66 3.76 2.38 3.77
CA ALA A 66 3.73 3.63 4.52
C ALA A 66 2.64 3.61 5.61
N SER A 67 1.45 3.12 5.30
CA SER A 67 0.36 3.02 6.27
C SER A 67 0.71 2.08 7.42
N LEU A 68 1.26 0.90 7.11
CA LEU A 68 1.66 -0.08 8.12
C LEU A 68 2.86 0.38 8.95
N ASP A 69 3.77 1.15 8.36
CA ASP A 69 4.87 1.76 9.10
C ASP A 69 4.33 2.73 10.17
N TYR A 70 3.34 3.54 9.84
CA TYR A 70 2.66 4.40 10.82
C TYR A 70 1.97 3.58 11.91
N VAL A 71 1.27 2.51 11.53
CA VAL A 71 0.63 1.60 12.49
C VAL A 71 1.66 1.01 13.46
N SER A 72 2.83 0.60 12.97
CA SER A 72 3.90 0.04 13.81
C SER A 72 4.43 1.04 14.85
N ARG A 73 4.22 2.33 14.61
CA ARG A 73 4.56 3.42 15.52
C ARG A 73 3.36 3.93 16.32
N ASN A 74 2.29 3.14 16.38
CA ASN A 74 1.03 3.46 17.08
C ASN A 74 0.35 4.73 16.54
N LYS A 75 0.49 4.99 15.24
CA LYS A 75 -0.13 6.12 14.56
C LYS A 75 -1.15 5.58 13.56
N TYR A 76 -2.43 5.76 13.86
CA TYR A 76 -3.52 5.15 13.10
C TYR A 76 -4.23 6.12 12.16
N PHE A 77 -3.81 7.36 12.10
CA PHE A 77 -4.47 8.41 11.30
C PHE A 77 -4.16 8.32 9.81
N ARG A 78 -3.07 7.64 9.42
CA ARG A 78 -2.70 7.51 8.02
C ARG A 78 -3.43 6.33 7.39
N ARG A 79 -4.45 6.64 6.63
CA ARG A 79 -5.19 5.64 5.84
C ARG A 79 -4.66 5.62 4.41
N ILE A 80 -4.81 4.48 3.76
CA ILE A 80 -4.51 4.37 2.32
C ILE A 80 -5.67 5.02 1.57
N GLN A 81 -5.35 5.91 0.63
CA GLN A 81 -6.38 6.51 -0.22
C GLN A 81 -6.92 5.48 -1.20
N GLU A 82 -8.24 5.37 -1.26
CA GLU A 82 -8.91 4.42 -2.16
C GLU A 82 -8.87 4.88 -3.62
N LYS A 83 -8.75 6.19 -3.87
CA LYS A 83 -8.72 6.74 -5.22
C LYS A 83 -7.55 6.17 -6.01
N GLY A 84 -7.84 5.61 -7.18
CA GLY A 84 -6.85 4.95 -8.02
C GLY A 84 -6.62 3.47 -7.71
N MET A 85 -7.16 2.97 -6.62
CA MET A 85 -7.15 1.55 -6.29
C MET A 85 -8.38 0.89 -6.95
N VAL A 86 -8.17 -0.21 -7.66
CA VAL A 86 -9.23 -0.90 -8.40
C VAL A 86 -9.19 -2.40 -8.12
N GLY A 87 -10.32 -3.07 -8.24
CA GLY A 87 -10.41 -4.52 -8.11
C GLY A 87 -9.80 -5.03 -6.80
N ALA A 88 -8.92 -6.02 -6.89
CA ALA A 88 -8.27 -6.61 -5.72
C ALA A 88 -7.39 -5.62 -4.95
N PHE A 89 -6.81 -4.63 -5.60
CA PHE A 89 -6.07 -3.57 -4.93
C PHE A 89 -6.99 -2.77 -3.99
N LEU A 90 -8.19 -2.44 -4.46
CA LEU A 90 -9.17 -1.73 -3.64
C LEU A 90 -9.66 -2.59 -2.47
N THR A 91 -9.94 -3.86 -2.72
CA THR A 91 -10.35 -4.81 -1.67
C THR A 91 -9.29 -4.92 -0.58
N ALA A 92 -8.02 -5.07 -0.98
CA ALA A 92 -6.91 -5.15 -0.03
C ALA A 92 -6.71 -3.82 0.73
N THR A 93 -6.82 -2.69 0.04
CA THR A 93 -6.74 -1.36 0.65
C THR A 93 -7.81 -1.18 1.73
N ARG A 94 -9.04 -1.56 1.44
CA ARG A 94 -10.14 -1.49 2.41
C ARG A 94 -9.92 -2.41 3.60
N ALA A 95 -9.38 -3.60 3.37
CA ALA A 95 -9.06 -4.53 4.45
C ALA A 95 -7.98 -3.95 5.39
N ILE A 96 -6.94 -3.33 4.84
CA ILE A 96 -5.89 -2.69 5.63
C ILE A 96 -6.47 -1.52 6.43
N ASN A 97 -7.24 -0.66 5.79
CA ASN A 97 -7.86 0.49 6.45
C ASN A 97 -8.82 0.07 7.56
N SER A 98 -9.59 -1.00 7.33
CA SER A 98 -10.50 -1.57 8.33
C SER A 98 -9.73 -2.13 9.53
N ALA A 99 -8.63 -2.85 9.28
CA ALA A 99 -7.77 -3.36 10.34
C ALA A 99 -7.15 -2.22 11.17
N THR A 100 -6.71 -1.16 10.51
CA THR A 100 -6.15 0.03 11.18
C THR A 100 -7.21 0.71 12.05
N GLN A 101 -8.44 0.83 11.57
CA GLN A 101 -9.56 1.38 12.34
C GLN A 101 -9.85 0.53 13.57
N SER A 102 -9.87 -0.79 13.43
CA SER A 102 -10.08 -1.70 14.55
C SER A 102 -8.99 -1.58 15.61
N MET A 103 -7.75 -1.42 15.20
CA MET A 103 -6.63 -1.20 16.13
C MET A 103 -6.78 0.13 16.86
N GLU A 104 -7.14 1.20 16.17
CA GLU A 104 -7.40 2.51 16.77
C GLU A 104 -8.53 2.43 17.81
N ASP A 105 -9.62 1.75 17.47
CA ASP A 105 -10.76 1.57 18.36
C ASP A 105 -10.38 0.79 19.63
N ARG A 106 -9.61 -0.28 19.47
CA ARG A 106 -9.14 -1.09 20.61
C ARG A 106 -8.23 -0.29 21.54
N ILE A 107 -7.33 0.50 20.97
CA ILE A 107 -6.43 1.35 21.77
C ILE A 107 -7.24 2.42 22.51
N SER A 108 -8.22 3.02 21.85
CA SER A 108 -9.12 4.00 22.48
C SER A 108 -9.93 3.39 23.64
N GLU A 109 -10.50 2.20 23.42
CA GLU A 109 -11.24 1.46 24.46
C GLU A 109 -10.33 1.11 25.64
N PHE A 110 -9.13 0.62 25.36
CA PHE A 110 -8.15 0.30 26.39
C PHE A 110 -7.78 1.52 27.22
N ARG A 111 -7.57 2.66 26.54
CA ARG A 111 -7.26 3.92 27.22
C ARG A 111 -8.38 4.35 28.15
N THR A 112 -9.63 4.22 27.72
CA THR A 112 -10.81 4.49 28.54
C THR A 112 -10.85 3.59 29.78
N VAL A 113 -10.59 2.29 29.59
CA VAL A 113 -10.55 1.32 30.73
C VAL A 113 -9.44 1.69 31.72
N VAL A 114 -8.27 2.07 31.25
CA VAL A 114 -7.15 2.50 32.10
C VAL A 114 -7.51 3.77 32.88
N GLU A 115 -8.11 4.76 32.22
CA GLU A 115 -8.55 6.00 32.85
C GLU A 115 -9.62 5.75 33.94
N ASP A 116 -10.58 4.89 33.63
CA ASP A 116 -11.62 4.51 34.59
C ASP A 116 -11.05 3.76 35.80
N PHE A 117 -10.10 2.85 35.55
CA PHE A 117 -9.39 2.13 36.61
C PHE A 117 -8.61 3.11 37.49
N ASP A 118 -7.87 4.03 36.90
CA ASP A 118 -7.10 5.03 37.64
C ASP A 118 -8.01 5.92 38.49
N SER A 119 -9.12 6.38 37.94
CA SER A 119 -10.15 7.15 38.66
C SER A 119 -10.74 6.36 39.82
N THR A 120 -11.05 5.08 39.59
CA THR A 120 -11.60 4.21 40.64
C THR A 120 -10.58 3.99 41.76
N MET A 121 -9.31 3.78 41.42
CA MET A 121 -8.23 3.60 42.41
C MET A 121 -8.00 4.86 43.22
N LYS A 122 -8.09 6.04 42.65
CA LYS A 122 -8.05 7.31 43.39
C LYS A 122 -9.19 7.42 44.38
N SER A 123 -10.39 7.10 43.96
CA SER A 123 -11.58 7.10 44.80
C SER A 123 -11.45 6.15 45.99
N VAL A 124 -10.96 4.93 45.74
CA VAL A 124 -10.70 3.93 46.77
C VAL A 124 -9.65 4.44 47.77
N THR A 125 -8.55 5.02 47.28
CA THR A 125 -7.48 5.55 48.09
C THR A 125 -8.01 6.67 49.00
N GLU A 126 -8.79 7.59 48.44
CA GLU A 126 -9.41 8.69 49.23
C GLU A 126 -10.37 8.15 50.30
N THR A 127 -11.16 7.14 49.97
CA THR A 127 -12.10 6.51 50.94
C THR A 127 -11.33 5.82 52.07
N VAL A 128 -10.25 5.10 51.75
CA VAL A 128 -9.40 4.44 52.75
C VAL A 128 -8.72 5.48 53.66
N ALA A 129 -8.17 6.53 53.05
CA ALA A 129 -7.55 7.63 53.81
C ALA A 129 -8.57 8.29 54.76
N SER A 130 -9.79 8.55 54.30
CA SER A 130 -10.86 9.14 55.09
C SER A 130 -11.29 8.21 56.21
N ALA A 131 -11.37 6.88 56.00
CA ALA A 131 -11.69 5.91 57.02
C ALA A 131 -10.61 5.73 58.09
N SER A 132 -9.35 6.06 57.78
CA SER A 132 -8.21 5.95 58.69
C SER A 132 -8.08 7.16 59.62
N THR A 133 -8.79 8.23 59.35
CA THR A 133 -8.79 9.43 60.19
C THR A 133 -9.98 9.47 61.07
#